data_089d7af0f937c1db2ab1c5aa6f619f65
#
_entry.id   089d7af0f937c1db2ab1c5aa6f619f65
#
_cell.length_a   1.000
_cell.length_b   1.000
_cell.length_c   1.000
_cell.angle_alpha   90.00
_cell.angle_beta   90.00
_cell.angle_gamma   90.00
#
_symmetry.space_group_name_H-M   'P 1'
#
loop_
_entity.id
_entity.type
_entity.pdbx_description
1 polymer ?
#
loop_
_entity_poly.entity_id
_entity_poly.type
_entity_poly.pdbx_seq_one_letter_code
_entity_poly.pdbx_strand_id
1 'polypeptide(L)'
;MRPVLKARFLKMSLNITKPDLPQGTYKLLPLFLNGKPRFTSDIVPAFIGMMLCLFTSAAEAATREYWIAAEKVEWNYAPSGQNLIRRNMGLDVWGKALVYEKYRYIQYTDNTYTTQVEQPVWMGILGPQLRAIEGDSVKVHFLNRADKPLSIHVHGLQYDEDNEGADMKGSGAFVKPGSMFTYHWKADSDSAPGPNDPSSIVWLYHSHVDAVTEVYDGLIGTIVVTKKGMARAPDDPRPKDIDKAFTTLFLIFNENDRKIVESGQNEAYASPEEAEEGNLKHAINGFIFGNLQGLEVEQHDRVRWYLIGLGTEVDMHTAHWHGQTVLNAGKRTDVVELLPGSMVSVDMIAKTPGNWLYHCHVADHITAGMNTRWRVVPKR
;
A
#
# COMPACT_ATOMS: atom_id res chain seq x y z
N MET A 1 -44.78 -3.84 -8.43
CA MET A 1 -45.09 -3.84 -6.97
C MET A 1 -44.44 -5.06 -6.33
N ARG A 2 -43.30 -4.90 -5.65
CA ARG A 2 -42.66 -5.91 -4.84
C ARG A 2 -42.68 -5.45 -3.37
N PRO A 3 -42.92 -6.33 -2.39
CA PRO A 3 -43.08 -5.92 -1.00
C PRO A 3 -41.74 -5.68 -0.31
N VAL A 4 -41.68 -4.56 0.41
CA VAL A 4 -40.56 -4.18 1.27
C VAL A 4 -40.57 -5.04 2.53
N LEU A 5 -39.47 -5.79 2.73
CA LEU A 5 -39.23 -6.54 3.98
C LEU A 5 -38.75 -5.56 5.07
N LYS A 6 -39.60 -5.35 6.09
CA LYS A 6 -39.20 -4.61 7.30
C LYS A 6 -38.38 -5.52 8.23
N ALA A 7 -37.12 -5.21 8.40
CA ALA A 7 -36.28 -5.85 9.43
C ALA A 7 -36.69 -5.32 10.82
N ARG A 8 -37.07 -6.23 11.73
CA ARG A 8 -37.29 -5.96 13.15
C ARG A 8 -35.96 -6.07 13.89
N PHE A 9 -35.48 -4.98 14.43
CA PHE A 9 -34.36 -4.98 15.38
C PHE A 9 -34.82 -5.51 16.74
N LEU A 10 -34.24 -6.62 17.17
CA LEU A 10 -34.37 -7.15 18.54
C LEU A 10 -33.30 -6.45 19.40
N LYS A 11 -33.73 -5.63 20.35
CA LYS A 11 -32.83 -5.08 21.38
C LYS A 11 -32.54 -6.17 22.41
N MET A 12 -31.34 -6.70 22.39
CA MET A 12 -30.79 -7.46 23.53
C MET A 12 -29.95 -6.53 24.40
N SER A 13 -30.41 -6.28 25.63
CA SER A 13 -29.64 -5.61 26.68
C SER A 13 -28.76 -6.66 27.38
N LEU A 14 -27.45 -6.58 27.23
CA LEU A 14 -26.49 -7.35 28.02
C LEU A 14 -26.19 -6.58 29.31
N ASN A 15 -26.59 -7.15 30.44
CA ASN A 15 -26.10 -6.76 31.77
C ASN A 15 -24.72 -7.39 31.99
N ILE A 16 -23.67 -6.59 31.95
CA ILE A 16 -22.31 -7.02 32.32
C ILE A 16 -22.04 -6.57 33.76
N THR A 17 -22.03 -7.52 34.69
CA THR A 17 -21.53 -7.36 36.04
C THR A 17 -20.00 -7.39 36.04
N LYS A 18 -19.40 -6.36 36.65
CA LYS A 18 -17.94 -6.29 36.83
C LYS A 18 -17.46 -7.35 37.83
N PRO A 19 -16.34 -8.04 37.57
CA PRO A 19 -15.69 -8.86 38.60
C PRO A 19 -14.85 -8.00 39.56
N ASP A 20 -14.96 -8.26 40.86
CA ASP A 20 -14.17 -7.69 41.92
C ASP A 20 -12.70 -8.15 41.84
N LEU A 21 -11.78 -7.20 41.87
CA LEU A 21 -10.34 -7.46 42.00
C LEU A 21 -9.95 -7.39 43.49
N PRO A 22 -9.18 -8.37 44.01
CA PRO A 22 -8.69 -8.31 45.40
C PRO A 22 -7.58 -7.28 45.59
N GLN A 23 -7.73 -6.42 46.57
CA GLN A 23 -6.70 -5.48 47.01
C GLN A 23 -5.62 -6.22 47.83
N GLY A 24 -4.46 -6.42 47.24
CA GLY A 24 -3.27 -6.90 47.92
C GLY A 24 -2.35 -5.74 48.32
N THR A 25 -2.27 -5.45 49.59
CA THR A 25 -1.32 -4.49 50.15
C THR A 25 0.06 -5.14 50.28
N TYR A 26 1.03 -4.66 49.50
CA TYR A 26 2.45 -5.03 49.71
C TYR A 26 3.13 -4.05 50.65
N LYS A 27 3.59 -4.54 51.83
CA LYS A 27 4.46 -3.82 52.75
C LYS A 27 5.89 -3.95 52.27
N LEU A 28 6.54 -2.81 52.01
CA LEU A 28 7.99 -2.70 51.82
C LEU A 28 8.67 -2.70 53.19
N LEU A 29 9.57 -3.64 53.41
CA LEU A 29 10.50 -3.64 54.56
C LEU A 29 11.76 -2.88 54.19
N PRO A 30 12.28 -1.95 55.04
CA PRO A 30 13.57 -1.34 54.79
C PRO A 30 14.70 -2.21 55.34
N LEU A 31 15.69 -2.55 54.53
CA LEU A 31 16.94 -3.15 54.95
C LEU A 31 17.90 -2.03 55.39
N PHE A 32 18.16 -1.96 56.71
CA PHE A 32 19.27 -1.17 57.25
C PHE A 32 20.57 -1.98 57.17
N LEU A 33 21.58 -1.50 56.45
CA LEU A 33 22.96 -1.96 56.57
C LEU A 33 23.82 -0.82 57.03
N ASN A 34 24.25 -0.93 58.28
CA ASN A 34 25.31 -0.11 58.90
C ASN A 34 26.68 -0.64 58.45
N GLY A 35 27.48 0.19 57.81
CA GLY A 35 28.89 -0.10 57.55
C GLY A 35 29.63 1.16 57.13
N LYS A 36 30.44 1.73 58.07
CA LYS A 36 31.33 2.84 57.76
C LYS A 36 32.56 2.34 57.00
N PRO A 37 32.98 2.92 55.85
CA PRO A 37 34.28 2.66 55.29
C PRO A 37 35.36 3.55 55.94
N ARG A 38 36.47 2.93 56.36
CA ARG A 38 37.71 3.57 56.65
C ARG A 38 38.46 3.97 55.39
N PHE A 39 38.81 5.26 55.29
CA PHE A 39 39.71 5.75 54.22
C PHE A 39 41.12 5.43 54.58
N THR A 40 41.89 4.74 53.78
CA THR A 40 43.35 4.79 53.72
C THR A 40 43.71 5.44 52.36
N SER A 41 44.47 6.55 52.52
CA SER A 41 45.11 7.25 51.40
C SER A 41 46.15 6.34 50.75
N ASP A 42 46.17 6.23 49.44
CA ASP A 42 47.34 6.43 48.59
C ASP A 42 47.10 5.84 47.21
N ILE A 43 47.64 6.56 46.22
CA ILE A 43 47.76 6.22 44.78
C ILE A 43 46.62 6.70 43.89
N VAL A 44 46.81 7.91 43.35
CA VAL A 44 46.15 8.42 42.15
C VAL A 44 46.87 7.90 40.91
N PRO A 45 46.27 7.10 40.05
CA PRO A 45 46.60 7.10 38.62
C PRO A 45 45.62 8.01 37.87
N ALA A 46 46.16 9.01 37.21
CA ALA A 46 45.42 9.84 36.26
C ALA A 46 44.87 8.99 35.12
N PHE A 47 43.61 8.56 35.21
CA PHE A 47 42.87 8.11 34.03
C PHE A 47 42.31 9.35 33.36
N ILE A 48 42.98 9.77 32.25
CA ILE A 48 42.39 10.61 31.22
C ILE A 48 41.31 9.77 30.58
N GLY A 49 40.09 9.87 31.11
CA GLY A 49 38.90 9.33 30.47
C GLY A 49 38.65 10.10 29.19
N MET A 50 39.08 9.52 28.05
CA MET A 50 38.66 9.95 26.74
C MET A 50 37.17 9.63 26.67
N MET A 51 36.35 10.63 27.03
CA MET A 51 34.90 10.59 26.83
C MET A 51 34.63 10.63 25.34
N LEU A 52 34.52 9.43 24.72
CA LEU A 52 34.02 9.26 23.35
C LEU A 52 32.57 9.73 23.40
N CYS A 53 32.35 11.03 23.15
CA CYS A 53 31.01 11.50 22.76
C CYS A 53 30.63 10.82 21.46
N LEU A 54 29.96 9.68 21.59
CA LEU A 54 29.16 9.16 20.50
C LEU A 54 28.07 10.21 20.21
N PHE A 55 28.38 11.15 19.35
CA PHE A 55 27.35 11.93 18.67
C PHE A 55 26.54 10.92 17.86
N THR A 56 25.51 10.34 18.45
CA THR A 56 24.40 9.82 17.67
C THR A 56 23.78 11.06 17.03
N SER A 57 24.20 11.37 15.80
CA SER A 57 23.46 12.32 15.00
C SER A 57 22.04 11.76 14.89
N ALA A 58 21.12 12.32 15.67
CA ALA A 58 19.71 12.14 15.39
C ALA A 58 19.55 12.59 13.94
N ALA A 59 19.22 11.67 13.02
CA ALA A 59 18.97 12.04 11.67
C ALA A 59 17.91 13.15 11.70
N GLU A 60 18.31 14.33 11.23
CA GLU A 60 17.38 15.46 11.09
C GLU A 60 16.26 15.05 10.12
N ALA A 61 15.06 15.53 10.39
CA ALA A 61 13.92 15.35 9.50
C ALA A 61 14.25 15.96 8.14
N ALA A 62 14.13 15.15 7.08
CA ALA A 62 14.40 15.59 5.72
C ALA A 62 13.12 16.10 5.05
N THR A 63 13.27 16.91 4.01
CA THR A 63 12.19 17.19 3.06
C THR A 63 12.35 16.26 1.86
N ARG A 64 11.32 15.42 1.60
CA ARG A 64 11.23 14.57 0.41
C ARG A 64 10.41 15.29 -0.64
N GLU A 65 10.98 15.50 -1.82
CA GLU A 65 10.29 16.18 -2.91
C GLU A 65 10.02 15.23 -4.07
N TYR A 66 8.80 15.30 -4.60
CA TYR A 66 8.33 14.45 -5.69
C TYR A 66 7.62 15.30 -6.73
N TRP A 67 7.92 15.08 -8.00
CA TRP A 67 7.23 15.70 -9.14
C TRP A 67 6.36 14.66 -9.81
N ILE A 68 5.04 14.86 -9.74
CA ILE A 68 4.03 13.91 -10.22
C ILE A 68 3.13 14.62 -11.21
N ALA A 69 2.89 14.00 -12.36
CA ALA A 69 1.85 14.43 -13.27
C ALA A 69 0.74 13.37 -13.37
N ALA A 70 -0.50 13.82 -13.51
CA ALA A 70 -1.59 12.96 -13.95
C ALA A 70 -1.67 13.01 -15.47
N GLU A 71 -1.59 11.86 -16.13
CA GLU A 71 -1.57 11.77 -17.59
C GLU A 71 -2.54 10.72 -18.11
N LYS A 72 -3.09 10.98 -19.29
CA LYS A 72 -3.89 10.02 -20.03
C LYS A 72 -2.99 8.91 -20.56
N VAL A 73 -3.42 7.66 -20.40
CA VAL A 73 -2.71 6.47 -20.87
C VAL A 73 -3.70 5.47 -21.49
N GLU A 74 -3.20 4.61 -22.36
CA GLU A 74 -3.90 3.40 -22.77
C GLU A 74 -3.45 2.26 -21.86
N TRP A 75 -4.40 1.60 -21.21
CA TRP A 75 -4.09 0.52 -20.27
C TRP A 75 -4.63 -0.81 -20.79
N ASN A 76 -3.74 -1.78 -20.92
CA ASN A 76 -4.08 -3.16 -21.31
C ASN A 76 -4.03 -4.09 -20.10
N TYR A 77 -5.17 -4.65 -19.73
CA TYR A 77 -5.31 -5.56 -18.60
C TYR A 77 -4.65 -6.93 -18.78
N ALA A 78 -4.48 -7.38 -20.03
CA ALA A 78 -3.83 -8.64 -20.37
C ALA A 78 -2.95 -8.49 -21.63
N PRO A 79 -1.76 -7.87 -21.54
CA PRO A 79 -0.91 -7.55 -22.69
C PRO A 79 -0.51 -8.77 -23.54
N SER A 80 -0.48 -9.97 -22.96
CA SER A 80 -0.21 -11.21 -23.71
C SER A 80 -1.39 -11.69 -24.54
N GLY A 81 -2.60 -11.14 -24.33
CA GLY A 81 -3.84 -11.67 -24.90
C GLY A 81 -4.21 -13.07 -24.40
N GLN A 82 -3.58 -13.59 -23.35
CA GLN A 82 -3.69 -14.98 -22.92
C GLN A 82 -3.90 -15.12 -21.42
N ASN A 83 -4.53 -16.22 -21.01
CA ASN A 83 -4.55 -16.68 -19.62
C ASN A 83 -3.22 -17.39 -19.33
N LEU A 84 -2.32 -16.69 -18.62
CA LEU A 84 -0.98 -17.22 -18.28
C LEU A 84 -0.99 -18.15 -17.06
N ILE A 85 -2.13 -18.24 -16.36
CA ILE A 85 -2.32 -19.17 -15.24
C ILE A 85 -2.79 -20.54 -15.76
N ARG A 86 -3.82 -20.53 -16.63
CA ARG A 86 -4.40 -21.73 -17.24
C ARG A 86 -4.33 -21.59 -18.76
N ARG A 87 -3.18 -21.92 -19.34
CA ARG A 87 -2.90 -21.69 -20.78
C ARG A 87 -3.84 -22.39 -21.76
N ASN A 88 -4.56 -23.40 -21.32
CA ASN A 88 -5.58 -24.10 -22.10
C ASN A 88 -6.97 -23.46 -22.01
N MET A 89 -7.13 -22.39 -21.24
CA MET A 89 -8.35 -21.62 -21.10
C MET A 89 -8.15 -20.22 -21.69
N GLY A 90 -9.19 -19.66 -22.26
CA GLY A 90 -9.22 -18.26 -22.70
C GLY A 90 -9.30 -17.27 -21.53
N LEU A 91 -9.60 -16.04 -21.89
CA LEU A 91 -9.89 -14.94 -20.94
C LEU A 91 -11.39 -14.79 -20.69
N ASP A 92 -12.22 -15.62 -21.36
CA ASP A 92 -13.68 -15.61 -21.30
C ASP A 92 -14.24 -14.20 -21.61
N VAL A 93 -15.36 -13.81 -21.01
CA VAL A 93 -16.00 -12.50 -21.21
C VAL A 93 -15.06 -11.34 -20.91
N TRP A 94 -14.14 -11.49 -19.96
CA TRP A 94 -13.18 -10.46 -19.56
C TRP A 94 -12.09 -10.18 -20.61
N GLY A 95 -11.95 -11.06 -21.63
CA GLY A 95 -11.02 -10.90 -22.72
C GLY A 95 -11.59 -10.18 -23.95
N LYS A 96 -12.90 -9.90 -23.99
CA LYS A 96 -13.57 -9.28 -25.15
C LYS A 96 -13.21 -7.79 -25.31
N ALA A 97 -12.88 -7.10 -24.23
CA ALA A 97 -12.30 -5.76 -24.24
C ALA A 97 -11.15 -5.72 -23.24
N LEU A 98 -9.96 -5.33 -23.66
CA LEU A 98 -8.74 -5.38 -22.84
C LEU A 98 -8.05 -4.02 -22.67
N VAL A 99 -8.20 -3.11 -23.63
CA VAL A 99 -7.49 -1.83 -23.66
C VAL A 99 -8.48 -0.70 -23.48
N TYR A 100 -8.25 0.10 -22.46
CA TYR A 100 -9.10 1.24 -22.10
C TYR A 100 -8.30 2.52 -22.01
N GLU A 101 -8.92 3.66 -22.33
CA GLU A 101 -8.38 4.98 -22.04
C GLU A 101 -8.52 5.24 -20.55
N LYS A 102 -7.40 5.54 -19.88
CA LYS A 102 -7.31 5.72 -18.45
C LYS A 102 -6.43 6.93 -18.09
N TYR A 103 -6.26 7.17 -16.81
CA TYR A 103 -5.31 8.15 -16.29
C TYR A 103 -4.36 7.47 -15.32
N ARG A 104 -3.15 8.04 -15.17
CA ARG A 104 -2.16 7.51 -14.26
C ARG A 104 -1.32 8.64 -13.67
N TYR A 105 -0.93 8.52 -12.40
CA TYR A 105 0.14 9.32 -11.84
C TYR A 105 1.49 8.83 -12.32
N ILE A 106 2.31 9.74 -12.86
CA ILE A 106 3.65 9.46 -13.36
C ILE A 106 4.64 10.37 -12.64
N GLN A 107 5.71 9.78 -12.10
CA GLN A 107 6.77 10.54 -11.45
C GLN A 107 7.81 11.02 -12.45
N TYR A 108 8.28 12.24 -12.26
CA TYR A 108 9.34 12.86 -13.01
C TYR A 108 10.56 13.15 -12.13
N THR A 109 11.72 13.28 -12.76
CA THR A 109 12.99 13.53 -12.04
C THR A 109 13.06 14.92 -11.42
N ASP A 110 12.36 15.89 -12.01
CA ASP A 110 12.42 17.30 -11.61
C ASP A 110 11.20 18.11 -12.10
N ASN A 111 11.23 19.41 -11.80
CA ASN A 111 10.17 20.37 -12.12
C ASN A 111 10.00 20.70 -13.62
N THR A 112 10.83 20.15 -14.49
CA THR A 112 10.64 20.30 -15.95
C THR A 112 9.60 19.34 -16.49
N TYR A 113 9.29 18.25 -15.76
CA TYR A 113 8.36 17.18 -16.15
C TYR A 113 8.68 16.63 -17.56
N THR A 114 9.97 16.44 -17.85
CA THR A 114 10.44 15.91 -19.14
C THR A 114 10.95 14.48 -19.07
N THR A 115 11.62 14.11 -17.97
CA THR A 115 12.20 12.79 -17.79
C THR A 115 11.42 12.00 -16.72
N GLN A 116 10.78 10.94 -17.14
CA GLN A 116 10.04 10.05 -16.22
C GLN A 116 11.00 9.23 -15.37
N VAL A 117 10.63 8.99 -14.11
CA VAL A 117 11.29 8.02 -13.26
C VAL A 117 10.83 6.62 -13.66
N GLU A 118 11.76 5.72 -13.95
CA GLU A 118 11.44 4.34 -14.29
C GLU A 118 10.75 3.64 -13.12
N GLN A 119 9.67 2.96 -13.41
CA GLN A 119 8.87 2.24 -12.43
C GLN A 119 8.98 0.72 -12.66
N PRO A 120 9.15 -0.08 -11.59
CA PRO A 120 9.17 -1.53 -11.72
C PRO A 120 7.91 -2.07 -12.38
N VAL A 121 8.05 -3.03 -13.29
CA VAL A 121 6.93 -3.59 -14.07
C VAL A 121 5.81 -4.17 -13.19
N TRP A 122 6.15 -4.70 -12.01
CA TRP A 122 5.17 -5.25 -11.08
C TRP A 122 4.24 -4.19 -10.44
N MET A 123 4.58 -2.92 -10.51
CA MET A 123 3.68 -1.87 -10.02
C MET A 123 2.45 -1.68 -10.92
N GLY A 124 2.52 -2.10 -12.18
CA GLY A 124 1.38 -2.05 -13.09
C GLY A 124 0.79 -0.65 -13.23
N ILE A 125 -0.53 -0.54 -13.04
CA ILE A 125 -1.27 0.73 -13.15
C ILE A 125 -1.00 1.70 -11.99
N LEU A 126 -0.50 1.20 -10.86
CA LEU A 126 -0.22 2.06 -9.71
C LEU A 126 0.66 3.25 -10.10
N GLY A 127 0.33 4.40 -9.57
CA GLY A 127 1.21 5.56 -9.56
C GLY A 127 2.49 5.30 -8.75
N PRO A 128 3.39 6.28 -8.66
CA PRO A 128 4.67 6.14 -7.97
C PRO A 128 4.52 5.69 -6.52
N GLN A 129 5.43 4.84 -6.06
CA GLN A 129 5.56 4.56 -4.63
C GLN A 129 6.46 5.60 -3.98
N LEU A 130 5.87 6.57 -3.29
CA LEU A 130 6.57 7.56 -2.49
C LEU A 130 7.12 6.92 -1.21
N ARG A 131 8.14 7.54 -0.61
CA ARG A 131 8.78 7.04 0.59
C ARG A 131 9.16 8.17 1.54
N ALA A 132 8.95 7.96 2.83
CA ALA A 132 9.38 8.87 3.87
C ALA A 132 9.94 8.08 5.06
N ILE A 133 10.73 8.75 5.89
CA ILE A 133 11.10 8.29 7.23
C ILE A 133 10.24 9.05 8.23
N GLU A 134 9.87 8.43 9.32
CA GLU A 134 9.21 9.07 10.44
C GLU A 134 9.92 10.40 10.84
N GLY A 135 9.19 11.49 10.79
CA GLY A 135 9.64 12.86 11.00
C GLY A 135 9.84 13.66 9.71
N ASP A 136 9.93 13.03 8.56
CA ASP A 136 10.16 13.73 7.28
C ASP A 136 8.95 14.60 6.88
N SER A 137 9.25 15.73 6.22
CA SER A 137 8.28 16.48 5.43
C SER A 137 8.24 15.93 4.00
N VAL A 138 7.05 15.88 3.40
CA VAL A 138 6.85 15.41 2.02
C VAL A 138 6.22 16.52 1.20
N LYS A 139 6.85 16.88 0.09
CA LYS A 139 6.31 17.82 -0.89
C LYS A 139 6.00 17.09 -2.18
N VAL A 140 4.77 17.20 -2.64
CA VAL A 140 4.35 16.64 -3.93
C VAL A 140 3.96 17.77 -4.86
N HIS A 141 4.82 18.04 -5.84
CA HIS A 141 4.56 19.00 -6.91
C HIS A 141 3.70 18.28 -7.96
N PHE A 142 2.42 18.59 -7.97
CA PHE A 142 1.44 17.96 -8.85
C PHE A 142 1.16 18.82 -10.07
N LEU A 143 1.32 18.25 -11.26
CA LEU A 143 0.92 18.82 -12.55
C LEU A 143 -0.25 18.02 -13.12
N ASN A 144 -1.38 18.68 -13.35
CA ASN A 144 -2.51 18.04 -14.01
C ASN A 144 -2.39 18.16 -15.53
N ARG A 145 -1.97 17.09 -16.21
CA ARG A 145 -1.95 16.97 -17.69
C ARG A 145 -3.18 16.26 -18.25
N ALA A 146 -4.16 15.95 -17.39
CA ALA A 146 -5.44 15.40 -17.84
C ALA A 146 -6.35 16.49 -18.42
N ASP A 147 -7.49 16.10 -18.97
CA ASP A 147 -8.51 16.97 -19.55
C ASP A 147 -9.65 17.32 -18.59
N LYS A 148 -9.56 16.87 -17.34
CA LYS A 148 -10.51 17.13 -16.24
C LYS A 148 -9.79 17.59 -14.99
N PRO A 149 -10.45 18.28 -14.06
CA PRO A 149 -9.86 18.61 -12.75
C PRO A 149 -9.56 17.34 -11.96
N LEU A 150 -8.42 17.33 -11.27
CA LEU A 150 -7.93 16.22 -10.46
C LEU A 150 -7.28 16.74 -9.18
N SER A 151 -7.04 15.84 -8.23
CA SER A 151 -6.32 16.17 -6.99
C SER A 151 -5.36 15.04 -6.59
N ILE A 152 -4.65 15.22 -5.47
CA ILE A 152 -4.01 14.12 -4.74
C ILE A 152 -4.40 14.25 -3.26
N HIS A 153 -5.19 13.30 -2.79
CA HIS A 153 -5.51 13.09 -1.37
C HIS A 153 -4.65 11.96 -0.82
N VAL A 154 -4.02 12.15 0.33
CA VAL A 154 -3.17 11.16 0.99
C VAL A 154 -3.81 10.67 2.28
N HIS A 155 -3.77 9.35 2.48
CA HIS A 155 -4.15 8.74 3.75
C HIS A 155 -2.99 8.72 4.73
N GLY A 156 -3.28 8.81 6.02
CA GLY A 156 -2.38 8.50 7.13
C GLY A 156 -1.25 9.49 7.39
N LEU A 157 -1.01 10.49 6.54
CA LEU A 157 -0.06 11.55 6.79
C LEU A 157 -0.74 12.79 7.38
N GLN A 158 0.02 13.60 8.11
CA GLN A 158 -0.47 14.87 8.62
C GLN A 158 -0.42 15.94 7.53
N TYR A 159 -1.50 16.71 7.41
CA TYR A 159 -1.65 17.87 6.52
C TYR A 159 -2.64 18.88 7.12
N ASP A 160 -2.69 20.09 6.59
CA ASP A 160 -3.73 21.09 6.84
C ASP A 160 -4.82 21.03 5.75
N GLU A 161 -5.94 21.74 5.95
CA GLU A 161 -7.10 21.72 5.04
C GLU A 161 -6.74 22.11 3.60
N ASP A 162 -5.77 23.01 3.38
CA ASP A 162 -5.33 23.41 2.03
C ASP A 162 -4.60 22.30 1.30
N ASN A 163 -4.01 21.34 2.04
CA ASN A 163 -3.19 20.23 1.53
C ASN A 163 -3.90 18.88 1.59
N GLU A 164 -5.19 18.84 1.96
CA GLU A 164 -6.00 17.63 2.03
C GLU A 164 -6.18 16.96 0.66
N GLY A 165 -6.36 17.76 -0.40
CA GLY A 165 -6.63 17.25 -1.74
C GLY A 165 -8.02 16.63 -1.92
N ALA A 166 -8.88 16.76 -0.91
CA ALA A 166 -10.27 16.35 -0.88
C ALA A 166 -11.12 17.55 -0.50
N ASP A 167 -12.41 17.44 -0.43
CA ASP A 167 -13.38 18.48 -0.17
C ASP A 167 -13.15 19.82 -0.93
N MET A 168 -14.16 20.46 -1.42
CA MET A 168 -14.13 21.63 -2.33
C MET A 168 -13.53 22.93 -1.74
N LYS A 169 -12.89 22.91 -0.58
CA LYS A 169 -12.47 24.10 0.17
C LYS A 169 -11.02 24.51 -0.05
N GLY A 170 -10.10 23.56 -0.24
CA GLY A 170 -8.67 23.84 -0.42
C GLY A 170 -8.27 24.02 -1.88
N SER A 171 -7.20 24.79 -2.14
CA SER A 171 -6.67 24.99 -3.49
C SER A 171 -6.19 23.69 -4.14
N GLY A 172 -5.79 22.70 -3.33
CA GLY A 172 -5.35 21.37 -3.77
C GLY A 172 -6.51 20.42 -4.09
N ALA A 173 -7.75 20.72 -3.69
CA ALA A 173 -8.91 19.86 -3.90
C ALA A 173 -9.37 19.79 -5.36
N PHE A 174 -8.97 20.74 -6.21
CA PHE A 174 -9.48 20.88 -7.56
C PHE A 174 -8.46 21.51 -8.50
N VAL A 175 -7.41 20.77 -8.85
CA VAL A 175 -6.35 21.25 -9.75
C VAL A 175 -6.82 21.14 -11.19
N LYS A 176 -7.00 22.27 -11.86
CA LYS A 176 -7.51 22.36 -13.24
C LYS A 176 -6.53 21.76 -14.25
N PRO A 177 -7.01 21.33 -15.44
CA PRO A 177 -6.16 20.94 -16.56
C PRO A 177 -5.07 21.99 -16.84
N GLY A 178 -3.82 21.54 -17.01
CA GLY A 178 -2.65 22.37 -17.25
C GLY A 178 -2.13 23.15 -16.03
N SER A 179 -2.79 23.03 -14.88
CA SER A 179 -2.40 23.74 -13.65
C SER A 179 -1.53 22.86 -12.75
N MET A 180 -0.84 23.53 -11.82
CA MET A 180 0.00 22.87 -10.81
C MET A 180 -0.47 23.23 -9.41
N PHE A 181 -0.24 22.30 -8.47
CA PHE A 181 -0.37 22.54 -7.04
C PHE A 181 0.74 21.79 -6.29
N THR A 182 1.21 22.32 -5.16
CA THR A 182 2.19 21.62 -4.31
C THR A 182 1.55 21.26 -3.00
N TYR A 183 1.40 19.96 -2.76
CA TYR A 183 0.94 19.42 -1.48
C TYR A 183 2.11 19.37 -0.49
N HIS A 184 1.81 19.71 0.76
CA HIS A 184 2.74 19.66 1.89
C HIS A 184 2.20 18.71 2.93
N TRP A 185 2.84 17.57 3.11
CA TRP A 185 2.47 16.57 4.10
C TRP A 185 3.61 16.32 5.08
N LYS A 186 3.31 15.67 6.19
CA LYS A 186 4.30 15.28 7.19
C LYS A 186 4.09 13.83 7.60
N ALA A 187 5.16 13.04 7.54
CA ALA A 187 5.21 11.69 8.08
C ALA A 187 5.57 11.77 9.57
N ASP A 188 4.63 12.17 10.42
CA ASP A 188 4.84 12.28 11.86
C ASP A 188 4.80 10.91 12.59
N SER A 189 4.77 10.93 13.91
CA SER A 189 4.71 9.70 14.72
C SER A 189 3.44 8.89 14.51
N ASP A 190 2.31 9.55 14.18
CA ASP A 190 1.02 8.89 13.97
C ASP A 190 0.91 8.31 12.56
N SER A 191 1.71 8.84 11.62
CA SER A 191 1.87 8.31 10.26
C SER A 191 2.83 7.12 10.19
N ALA A 192 3.63 6.90 11.24
CA ALA A 192 4.72 5.93 11.28
C ALA A 192 4.28 4.59 11.92
N PRO A 193 5.08 3.52 11.73
CA PRO A 193 4.81 2.23 12.34
C PRO A 193 4.66 2.30 13.87
N GLY A 194 3.54 1.80 14.38
CA GLY A 194 3.28 1.61 15.80
C GLY A 194 4.00 0.39 16.41
N PRO A 195 3.70 0.04 17.67
CA PRO A 195 4.42 -1.03 18.37
C PRO A 195 4.24 -2.44 17.76
N ASN A 196 3.11 -2.69 17.11
CA ASN A 196 2.77 -3.99 16.53
C ASN A 196 2.95 -4.04 15.01
N ASP A 197 3.32 -2.91 14.40
CA ASP A 197 3.57 -2.84 12.97
C ASP A 197 5.00 -3.29 12.62
N PRO A 198 5.23 -3.75 11.40
CA PRO A 198 6.58 -3.95 10.89
C PRO A 198 7.32 -2.61 10.78
N SER A 199 8.63 -2.64 10.47
CA SER A 199 9.50 -1.44 10.44
C SER A 199 9.11 -0.37 9.42
N SER A 200 8.17 -0.66 8.51
CA SER A 200 7.57 0.29 7.59
C SER A 200 6.14 -0.12 7.25
N ILE A 201 5.26 0.85 7.05
CA ILE A 201 3.86 0.66 6.67
C ILE A 201 3.55 1.45 5.42
N VAL A 202 2.46 1.08 4.75
CA VAL A 202 1.98 1.70 3.53
C VAL A 202 0.74 2.52 3.80
N TRP A 203 0.68 3.69 3.16
CA TRP A 203 -0.49 4.52 3.03
C TRP A 203 -0.84 4.71 1.55
N LEU A 204 -2.10 5.01 1.29
CA LEU A 204 -2.64 5.25 -0.04
C LEU A 204 -2.64 6.74 -0.34
N TYR A 205 -2.48 7.12 -1.61
CA TYR A 205 -2.92 8.41 -2.13
C TYR A 205 -3.70 8.22 -3.43
N HIS A 206 -4.70 9.05 -3.67
CA HIS A 206 -5.55 8.96 -4.86
C HIS A 206 -6.18 10.31 -5.20
N SER A 207 -6.77 10.43 -6.39
CA SER A 207 -7.57 11.61 -6.73
C SER A 207 -8.92 11.56 -6.02
N HIS A 208 -9.43 12.71 -5.59
CA HIS A 208 -10.63 12.81 -4.76
C HIS A 208 -11.65 13.83 -5.28
N VAL A 209 -11.55 14.28 -6.53
CA VAL A 209 -12.58 15.14 -7.15
C VAL A 209 -13.82 14.31 -7.45
N ASP A 210 -13.65 13.13 -8.03
CA ASP A 210 -14.64 12.05 -8.12
C ASP A 210 -13.93 10.75 -7.70
N ALA A 211 -13.87 10.53 -6.38
CA ALA A 211 -13.01 9.52 -5.78
C ALA A 211 -13.26 8.10 -6.31
N VAL A 212 -14.49 7.74 -6.62
CA VAL A 212 -14.83 6.40 -7.11
C VAL A 212 -14.35 6.23 -8.56
N THR A 213 -14.77 7.14 -9.42
CA THR A 213 -14.45 7.10 -10.85
C THR A 213 -12.96 7.24 -11.12
N GLU A 214 -12.27 8.13 -10.38
CA GLU A 214 -10.85 8.44 -10.58
C GLU A 214 -9.92 7.33 -10.07
N VAL A 215 -10.34 6.58 -9.05
CA VAL A 215 -9.65 5.35 -8.62
C VAL A 215 -9.76 4.28 -9.72
N TYR A 216 -10.95 4.10 -10.29
CA TYR A 216 -11.10 3.19 -11.45
C TYR A 216 -10.31 3.68 -12.66
N ASP A 217 -10.11 4.98 -12.84
CA ASP A 217 -9.23 5.54 -13.88
C ASP A 217 -7.74 5.14 -13.70
N GLY A 218 -7.32 4.76 -12.48
CA GLY A 218 -5.94 4.43 -12.17
C GLY A 218 -5.19 5.56 -11.45
N LEU A 219 -5.90 6.61 -10.99
CA LEU A 219 -5.30 7.72 -10.23
C LEU A 219 -5.14 7.35 -8.76
N ILE A 220 -4.25 6.40 -8.54
CA ILE A 220 -3.95 5.81 -7.23
C ILE A 220 -2.46 5.48 -7.14
N GLY A 221 -1.86 5.74 -5.98
CA GLY A 221 -0.49 5.38 -5.67
C GLY A 221 -0.30 5.15 -4.17
N THR A 222 0.92 4.94 -3.75
CA THR A 222 1.21 4.63 -2.35
C THR A 222 2.38 5.44 -1.81
N ILE A 223 2.36 5.70 -0.50
CA ILE A 223 3.51 6.18 0.24
C ILE A 223 3.86 5.21 1.36
N VAL A 224 5.14 4.84 1.45
CA VAL A 224 5.66 3.98 2.52
C VAL A 224 6.39 4.83 3.54
N VAL A 225 5.94 4.76 4.78
CA VAL A 225 6.61 5.42 5.92
C VAL A 225 7.43 4.37 6.67
N THR A 226 8.75 4.62 6.77
CA THR A 226 9.69 3.78 7.50
C THR A 226 9.95 4.39 8.87
N LYS A 227 9.89 3.56 9.92
CA LYS A 227 10.16 3.95 11.31
C LYS A 227 11.54 4.59 11.45
N LYS A 228 11.66 5.64 12.25
CA LYS A 228 12.92 6.31 12.57
C LYS A 228 13.97 5.32 13.05
N GLY A 229 15.18 5.38 12.48
CA GLY A 229 16.26 4.45 12.76
C GLY A 229 16.16 3.08 12.05
N MET A 230 15.10 2.81 11.28
CA MET A 230 14.93 1.58 10.51
C MET A 230 15.13 1.77 9.01
N ALA A 231 15.35 2.99 8.53
CA ALA A 231 15.75 3.25 7.16
C ALA A 231 17.19 2.77 6.86
N ARG A 232 17.49 2.46 5.61
CA ARG A 232 18.84 2.05 5.16
C ARG A 232 19.83 3.17 5.34
N ALA A 233 19.45 4.40 4.97
CA ALA A 233 20.22 5.62 5.15
C ALA A 233 19.27 6.83 5.26
N PRO A 234 19.74 8.01 5.70
CA PRO A 234 18.90 9.22 5.75
C PRO A 234 18.31 9.62 4.38
N ASP A 235 19.00 9.35 3.30
CA ASP A 235 18.61 9.58 1.91
C ASP A 235 17.95 8.34 1.25
N ASP A 236 18.00 7.17 1.89
CA ASP A 236 17.34 5.94 1.45
C ASP A 236 16.27 5.49 2.46
N PRO A 237 15.01 5.91 2.31
CA PRO A 237 13.92 5.57 3.23
C PRO A 237 13.52 4.10 3.26
N ARG A 238 14.09 3.25 2.37
CA ARG A 238 13.77 1.82 2.37
C ARG A 238 14.14 1.16 3.70
N PRO A 239 13.32 0.24 4.23
CA PRO A 239 13.62 -0.43 5.49
C PRO A 239 14.87 -1.32 5.36
N LYS A 240 15.78 -1.24 6.35
CA LYS A 240 17.06 -1.97 6.35
C LYS A 240 16.93 -3.45 6.70
N ASP A 241 15.81 -3.82 7.31
CA ASP A 241 15.50 -5.20 7.71
C ASP A 241 14.78 -6.02 6.61
N ILE A 242 14.56 -5.42 5.44
CA ILE A 242 13.87 -6.02 4.29
C ILE A 242 14.78 -6.02 3.06
N ASP A 243 14.88 -7.18 2.41
CA ASP A 243 15.68 -7.35 1.20
C ASP A 243 14.89 -6.93 -0.04
N LYS A 244 13.60 -7.29 -0.10
CA LYS A 244 12.68 -6.98 -1.21
C LYS A 244 11.30 -6.57 -0.69
N ALA A 245 10.65 -5.63 -1.38
CA ALA A 245 9.28 -5.25 -1.06
C ALA A 245 8.44 -5.14 -2.33
N PHE A 246 7.16 -5.51 -2.22
CA PHE A 246 6.16 -5.37 -3.28
C PHE A 246 4.92 -4.66 -2.75
N THR A 247 4.26 -3.89 -3.62
CA THR A 247 2.94 -3.32 -3.35
C THR A 247 1.94 -3.94 -4.31
N THR A 248 0.83 -4.46 -3.79
CA THR A 248 -0.22 -5.04 -4.61
C THR A 248 -1.58 -4.46 -4.23
N LEU A 249 -2.24 -3.94 -5.26
CA LEU A 249 -3.60 -3.43 -5.23
C LEU A 249 -4.55 -4.53 -5.73
N PHE A 250 -5.53 -4.88 -4.91
CA PHE A 250 -6.66 -5.71 -5.29
C PHE A 250 -7.86 -4.79 -5.52
N LEU A 251 -8.37 -4.77 -6.74
CA LEU A 251 -9.48 -3.91 -7.15
C LEU A 251 -10.21 -4.53 -8.35
N ILE A 252 -11.53 -4.47 -8.32
CA ILE A 252 -12.36 -4.70 -9.49
C ILE A 252 -12.56 -3.36 -10.19
N PHE A 253 -11.80 -3.12 -11.25
CA PHE A 253 -11.96 -1.92 -12.06
C PHE A 253 -13.26 -2.00 -12.85
N ASN A 254 -14.17 -1.06 -12.63
CA ASN A 254 -15.39 -0.95 -13.40
C ASN A 254 -15.15 -0.07 -14.64
N GLU A 255 -15.09 -0.73 -15.79
CA GLU A 255 -14.82 -0.10 -17.09
C GLU A 255 -16.09 0.15 -17.93
N ASN A 256 -17.28 -0.03 -17.34
CA ASN A 256 -18.54 0.06 -18.08
C ASN A 256 -18.80 1.44 -18.70
N ASP A 257 -18.30 2.51 -18.06
CA ASP A 257 -18.41 3.88 -18.56
C ASP A 257 -17.11 4.38 -19.22
N ARG A 258 -16.19 3.46 -19.54
CA ARG A 258 -14.87 3.82 -20.10
C ARG A 258 -14.81 3.62 -21.60
N LYS A 259 -14.00 4.46 -22.24
CA LYS A 259 -13.72 4.32 -23.66
C LYS A 259 -12.83 3.12 -23.91
N ILE A 260 -13.36 2.12 -24.61
CA ILE A 260 -12.58 1.00 -25.14
C ILE A 260 -11.73 1.50 -26.30
N VAL A 261 -10.42 1.30 -26.22
CA VAL A 261 -9.46 1.67 -27.29
C VAL A 261 -9.28 0.53 -28.25
N GLU A 262 -9.19 -0.71 -27.73
CA GLU A 262 -9.01 -1.91 -28.55
C GLU A 262 -9.81 -3.08 -27.96
N SER A 263 -10.51 -3.79 -28.84
CA SER A 263 -11.18 -5.04 -28.49
C SER A 263 -10.16 -6.16 -28.40
N GLY A 264 -10.11 -6.87 -27.27
CA GLY A 264 -9.10 -7.91 -27.02
C GLY A 264 -9.31 -9.20 -27.82
N GLN A 265 -10.55 -9.55 -28.08
CA GLN A 265 -10.98 -10.66 -28.94
C GLN A 265 -12.07 -10.12 -29.84
N ASN A 266 -12.02 -10.44 -31.15
CA ASN A 266 -12.95 -9.92 -32.16
C ASN A 266 -14.39 -10.43 -32.01
N GLU A 267 -14.80 -10.81 -30.80
CA GLU A 267 -16.14 -11.30 -30.52
C GLU A 267 -16.92 -10.23 -29.74
N ALA A 268 -18.08 -9.85 -30.30
CA ALA A 268 -19.02 -9.00 -29.60
C ALA A 268 -19.55 -9.70 -28.34
N TYR A 269 -19.92 -8.93 -27.32
CA TYR A 269 -20.67 -9.45 -26.17
C TYR A 269 -22.03 -9.98 -26.65
N ALA A 270 -22.46 -11.10 -26.08
CA ALA A 270 -23.71 -11.75 -26.48
C ALA A 270 -24.94 -11.02 -25.91
N SER A 271 -24.79 -10.29 -24.82
CA SER A 271 -25.84 -9.51 -24.19
C SER A 271 -25.29 -8.29 -23.45
N PRO A 272 -26.14 -7.31 -23.07
CA PRO A 272 -25.73 -6.19 -22.22
C PRO A 272 -25.17 -6.65 -20.85
N GLU A 273 -25.75 -7.69 -20.25
CA GLU A 273 -25.31 -8.23 -18.97
C GLU A 273 -23.93 -8.86 -19.08
N GLU A 274 -23.66 -9.56 -20.19
CA GLU A 274 -22.32 -10.09 -20.45
C GLU A 274 -21.30 -8.95 -20.66
N ALA A 275 -21.69 -7.86 -21.29
CA ALA A 275 -20.83 -6.68 -21.47
C ALA A 275 -20.55 -6.01 -20.11
N GLU A 276 -21.55 -5.86 -19.27
CA GLU A 276 -21.41 -5.32 -17.92
C GLU A 276 -20.42 -6.15 -17.11
N GLU A 277 -20.56 -7.48 -17.08
CA GLU A 277 -19.64 -8.40 -16.39
C GLU A 277 -18.24 -8.37 -17.00
N GLY A 278 -18.13 -8.44 -18.31
CA GLY A 278 -16.85 -8.46 -19.03
C GLY A 278 -16.03 -7.17 -18.86
N ASN A 279 -16.67 -6.07 -18.53
CA ASN A 279 -16.03 -4.78 -18.21
C ASN A 279 -15.69 -4.61 -16.73
N LEU A 280 -16.01 -5.59 -15.87
CA LEU A 280 -15.50 -5.64 -14.48
C LEU A 280 -14.14 -6.36 -14.47
N LYS A 281 -13.04 -5.62 -14.41
CA LYS A 281 -11.69 -6.19 -14.46
C LYS A 281 -11.18 -6.53 -13.06
N HIS A 282 -11.27 -7.79 -12.69
CA HIS A 282 -10.81 -8.33 -11.40
C HIS A 282 -9.29 -8.43 -11.40
N ALA A 283 -8.60 -7.38 -10.96
CA ALA A 283 -7.19 -7.19 -11.23
C ALA A 283 -6.31 -7.11 -9.96
N ILE A 284 -5.05 -7.55 -10.13
CA ILE A 284 -3.95 -7.21 -9.22
C ILE A 284 -3.06 -6.21 -9.94
N ASN A 285 -2.88 -5.01 -9.39
CA ASN A 285 -2.13 -3.91 -10.01
C ASN A 285 -2.55 -3.60 -11.46
N GLY A 286 -3.86 -3.77 -11.77
CA GLY A 286 -4.40 -3.51 -13.10
C GLY A 286 -4.14 -4.62 -14.12
N PHE A 287 -3.73 -5.82 -13.71
CA PHE A 287 -3.55 -6.97 -14.60
C PHE A 287 -4.41 -8.16 -14.17
N ILE A 288 -4.91 -8.89 -15.16
CA ILE A 288 -5.73 -10.09 -14.98
C ILE A 288 -5.03 -11.32 -15.54
N PHE A 289 -5.44 -12.53 -15.10
CA PHE A 289 -5.04 -13.83 -15.63
C PHE A 289 -3.53 -14.05 -15.75
N GLY A 290 -2.75 -13.61 -14.74
CA GLY A 290 -1.31 -13.84 -14.67
C GLY A 290 -0.46 -12.88 -15.51
N ASN A 291 -1.03 -11.82 -16.05
CA ASN A 291 -0.29 -10.85 -16.86
C ASN A 291 0.55 -9.87 -16.02
N LEU A 292 0.36 -9.79 -14.70
CA LEU A 292 1.28 -9.10 -13.81
C LEU A 292 2.60 -9.87 -13.72
N GLN A 293 3.70 -9.22 -14.09
CA GLN A 293 5.04 -9.79 -14.12
C GLN A 293 5.97 -9.12 -13.09
N GLY A 294 7.15 -9.71 -12.83
CA GLY A 294 8.22 -9.09 -12.05
C GLY A 294 8.13 -9.29 -10.53
N LEU A 295 7.19 -10.07 -10.02
CA LEU A 295 7.17 -10.48 -8.61
C LEU A 295 8.18 -11.60 -8.37
N GLU A 296 9.47 -11.25 -8.26
CA GLU A 296 10.59 -12.20 -8.13
C GLU A 296 11.49 -11.84 -6.96
N VAL A 297 11.90 -12.86 -6.19
CA VAL A 297 12.80 -12.75 -5.02
C VAL A 297 13.80 -13.91 -5.02
N GLU A 298 14.91 -13.76 -4.29
CA GLU A 298 15.81 -14.86 -4.00
C GLU A 298 15.34 -15.69 -2.79
N GLN A 299 15.73 -16.95 -2.78
CA GLN A 299 15.50 -17.82 -1.62
C GLN A 299 16.16 -17.22 -0.37
N HIS A 300 15.41 -17.21 0.73
CA HIS A 300 15.75 -16.62 2.03
C HIS A 300 15.67 -15.10 2.11
N ASP A 301 15.27 -14.40 1.05
CA ASP A 301 14.97 -12.97 1.15
C ASP A 301 13.90 -12.71 2.22
N ARG A 302 14.07 -11.64 2.97
CA ARG A 302 13.06 -11.05 3.84
C ARG A 302 12.21 -10.13 2.98
N VAL A 303 10.98 -10.53 2.76
CA VAL A 303 10.07 -9.89 1.81
C VAL A 303 8.94 -9.22 2.57
N ARG A 304 8.69 -7.94 2.27
CA ARG A 304 7.51 -7.22 2.75
C ARG A 304 6.52 -7.01 1.62
N TRP A 305 5.28 -7.34 1.89
CA TRP A 305 4.16 -7.05 1.01
C TRP A 305 3.33 -5.92 1.60
N TYR A 306 3.13 -4.89 0.80
CA TYR A 306 2.20 -3.81 1.06
C TYR A 306 0.92 -4.11 0.28
N LEU A 307 -0.15 -4.40 0.98
CA LEU A 307 -1.42 -4.85 0.41
C LEU A 307 -2.42 -3.73 0.47
N ILE A 308 -3.08 -3.44 -0.63
CA ILE A 308 -4.14 -2.45 -0.75
C ILE A 308 -5.39 -3.16 -1.24
N GLY A 309 -6.50 -3.04 -0.51
CA GLY A 309 -7.83 -3.43 -0.95
C GLY A 309 -8.67 -2.19 -1.22
N LEU A 310 -9.26 -2.09 -2.39
CA LEU A 310 -10.20 -1.01 -2.74
C LEU A 310 -11.41 -1.57 -3.46
N GLY A 311 -12.42 -0.74 -3.64
CA GLY A 311 -13.63 -1.03 -4.37
C GLY A 311 -14.89 -0.56 -3.63
N THR A 312 -16.01 -1.17 -3.96
CA THR A 312 -17.34 -0.90 -3.40
C THR A 312 -17.66 -1.84 -2.22
N GLU A 313 -18.87 -1.78 -1.69
CA GLU A 313 -19.33 -2.60 -0.55
C GLU A 313 -19.29 -4.12 -0.80
N VAL A 314 -19.15 -4.57 -2.04
CA VAL A 314 -19.05 -5.99 -2.41
C VAL A 314 -17.62 -6.43 -2.71
N ASP A 315 -16.65 -5.51 -2.74
CA ASP A 315 -15.26 -5.77 -3.10
C ASP A 315 -14.42 -6.20 -1.89
N MET A 316 -14.78 -7.29 -1.25
CA MET A 316 -13.92 -7.93 -0.27
C MET A 316 -12.88 -8.77 -0.97
N HIS A 317 -11.60 -8.58 -0.63
CA HIS A 317 -10.51 -9.35 -1.20
C HIS A 317 -9.77 -10.15 -0.15
N THR A 318 -9.04 -11.19 -0.58
CA THR A 318 -8.21 -11.99 0.32
C THR A 318 -6.93 -12.38 -0.41
N ALA A 319 -5.82 -11.71 -0.08
CA ALA A 319 -4.52 -12.00 -0.69
C ALA A 319 -3.98 -13.34 -0.19
N HIS A 320 -3.72 -14.29 -1.10
CA HIS A 320 -3.25 -15.65 -0.77
C HIS A 320 -1.97 -16.01 -1.53
N TRP A 321 -0.98 -16.52 -0.80
CA TRP A 321 0.31 -17.00 -1.34
C TRP A 321 0.37 -18.53 -1.29
N HIS A 322 0.51 -19.19 -2.44
CA HIS A 322 0.81 -20.60 -2.45
C HIS A 322 2.25 -20.87 -1.97
N GLY A 323 2.42 -21.93 -1.21
CA GLY A 323 3.71 -22.46 -0.77
C GLY A 323 4.46 -21.64 0.29
N GLN A 324 3.87 -20.53 0.79
CA GLN A 324 4.48 -19.63 1.77
C GLN A 324 3.46 -19.14 2.79
N THR A 325 3.96 -18.60 3.90
CA THR A 325 3.14 -17.93 4.92
C THR A 325 3.72 -16.56 5.25
N VAL A 326 2.87 -15.65 5.67
CA VAL A 326 3.22 -14.28 6.10
C VAL A 326 2.98 -14.09 7.59
N LEU A 327 3.59 -13.05 8.16
CA LEU A 327 3.27 -12.52 9.47
C LEU A 327 2.43 -11.24 9.26
N ASN A 328 1.18 -11.29 9.71
CA ASN A 328 0.27 -10.15 9.75
C ASN A 328 0.04 -9.77 11.21
N ALA A 329 0.52 -8.60 11.64
CA ALA A 329 0.45 -8.13 13.02
C ALA A 329 0.92 -9.20 14.05
N GLY A 330 2.02 -9.89 13.74
CA GLY A 330 2.58 -10.97 14.57
C GLY A 330 1.87 -12.33 14.45
N LYS A 331 0.73 -12.41 13.76
CA LYS A 331 -0.02 -13.64 13.53
C LYS A 331 0.41 -14.28 12.21
N ARG A 332 0.68 -15.60 12.22
CA ARG A 332 1.00 -16.36 11.02
C ARG A 332 -0.25 -16.74 10.25
N THR A 333 -0.26 -16.45 8.97
CA THR A 333 -1.31 -16.81 8.03
C THR A 333 -0.74 -17.01 6.63
N ASP A 334 -1.51 -17.54 5.69
CA ASP A 334 -1.22 -17.59 4.25
C ASP A 334 -2.27 -16.84 3.42
N VAL A 335 -3.31 -16.33 4.10
CA VAL A 335 -4.37 -15.48 3.54
C VAL A 335 -4.50 -14.23 4.38
N VAL A 336 -4.63 -13.06 3.73
CA VAL A 336 -4.84 -11.75 4.39
C VAL A 336 -6.11 -11.12 3.84
N GLU A 337 -7.03 -10.82 4.73
CA GLU A 337 -8.30 -10.18 4.42
C GLU A 337 -8.10 -8.69 4.12
N LEU A 338 -8.75 -8.22 3.06
CA LEU A 338 -8.72 -6.82 2.62
C LEU A 338 -10.15 -6.33 2.36
N LEU A 339 -10.62 -5.44 3.20
CA LEU A 339 -11.83 -4.67 2.93
C LEU A 339 -11.50 -3.45 2.05
N PRO A 340 -12.47 -2.84 1.38
CA PRO A 340 -12.26 -1.55 0.72
C PRO A 340 -11.66 -0.51 1.66
N GLY A 341 -10.55 0.13 1.24
CA GLY A 341 -9.78 1.06 2.06
C GLY A 341 -8.73 0.40 2.98
N SER A 342 -8.53 -0.93 2.90
CA SER A 342 -7.49 -1.61 3.68
C SER A 342 -6.09 -1.30 3.16
N MET A 343 -5.18 -1.02 4.08
CA MET A 343 -3.74 -0.85 3.86
C MET A 343 -3.00 -1.73 4.88
N VAL A 344 -2.43 -2.84 4.42
CA VAL A 344 -1.85 -3.86 5.30
C VAL A 344 -0.41 -4.15 4.90
N SER A 345 0.49 -4.19 5.87
CA SER A 345 1.90 -4.53 5.66
C SER A 345 2.23 -5.87 6.32
N VAL A 346 2.69 -6.84 5.54
CA VAL A 346 2.99 -8.19 6.04
C VAL A 346 4.38 -8.65 5.61
N ASP A 347 5.01 -9.46 6.44
CA ASP A 347 6.38 -9.95 6.23
C ASP A 347 6.41 -11.46 6.01
N MET A 348 7.30 -11.90 5.12
CA MET A 348 7.64 -13.31 4.93
C MET A 348 9.13 -13.51 4.72
N ILE A 349 9.58 -14.75 4.92
CA ILE A 349 10.87 -15.23 4.42
C ILE A 349 10.58 -16.16 3.25
N ALA A 350 11.12 -15.87 2.08
CA ALA A 350 10.94 -16.65 0.87
C ALA A 350 11.73 -17.98 0.96
N LYS A 351 11.11 -19.05 1.51
CA LYS A 351 11.82 -20.28 1.86
C LYS A 351 11.94 -21.26 0.69
N THR A 352 10.87 -21.45 -0.05
CA THR A 352 10.74 -22.55 -0.99
C THR A 352 10.83 -22.03 -2.42
N PRO A 353 11.90 -22.35 -3.17
CA PRO A 353 12.01 -22.01 -4.58
C PRO A 353 10.84 -22.55 -5.40
N GLY A 354 10.42 -21.79 -6.40
CA GLY A 354 9.32 -22.19 -7.26
C GLY A 354 8.63 -20.99 -7.91
N ASN A 355 7.68 -21.28 -8.78
CA ASN A 355 6.79 -20.31 -9.42
C ASN A 355 5.39 -20.52 -8.88
N TRP A 356 5.05 -19.76 -7.85
CA TRP A 356 3.88 -19.96 -7.01
C TRP A 356 2.70 -19.11 -7.48
N LEU A 357 1.49 -19.59 -7.24
CA LEU A 357 0.28 -18.81 -7.47
C LEU A 357 0.15 -17.75 -6.35
N TYR A 358 -0.23 -16.53 -6.74
CA TYR A 358 -0.62 -15.42 -5.88
C TYR A 358 -1.94 -14.86 -6.40
N HIS A 359 -2.97 -14.83 -5.56
CA HIS A 359 -4.33 -14.53 -6.02
C HIS A 359 -5.26 -14.05 -4.90
N CYS A 360 -6.38 -13.47 -5.27
CA CYS A 360 -7.52 -13.33 -4.38
C CYS A 360 -8.17 -14.70 -4.12
N HIS A 361 -8.50 -15.04 -2.87
CA HIS A 361 -9.14 -16.33 -2.55
C HIS A 361 -10.68 -16.27 -2.55
N VAL A 362 -11.27 -15.12 -2.93
CA VAL A 362 -12.71 -15.03 -3.23
C VAL A 362 -12.96 -15.75 -4.56
N ALA A 363 -13.92 -16.68 -4.57
CA ALA A 363 -14.11 -17.63 -5.67
C ALA A 363 -14.38 -16.93 -7.03
N ASP A 364 -15.26 -15.95 -7.03
CA ASP A 364 -15.62 -15.22 -8.25
C ASP A 364 -14.45 -14.38 -8.77
N HIS A 365 -13.69 -13.75 -7.87
CA HIS A 365 -12.52 -12.94 -8.23
C HIS A 365 -11.39 -13.76 -8.87
N ILE A 366 -11.10 -14.95 -8.31
CA ILE A 366 -10.07 -15.82 -8.92
C ILE A 366 -10.50 -16.33 -10.29
N THR A 367 -11.80 -16.61 -10.46
CA THR A 367 -12.37 -17.07 -11.74
C THR A 367 -12.29 -15.98 -12.79
N ALA A 368 -12.57 -14.73 -12.42
CA ALA A 368 -12.53 -13.55 -13.29
C ALA A 368 -11.10 -13.00 -13.53
N GLY A 369 -10.06 -13.65 -12.96
CA GLY A 369 -8.68 -13.35 -13.32
C GLY A 369 -7.87 -12.58 -12.28
N MET A 370 -8.35 -12.39 -11.04
CA MET A 370 -7.59 -11.76 -9.96
C MET A 370 -6.51 -12.71 -9.41
N ASN A 371 -5.56 -13.05 -10.29
CA ASN A 371 -4.52 -14.01 -10.03
C ASN A 371 -3.25 -13.69 -10.83
N THR A 372 -2.11 -14.02 -10.26
CA THR A 372 -0.80 -13.92 -10.90
C THR A 372 0.17 -14.95 -10.32
N ARG A 373 1.44 -14.89 -10.73
CA ARG A 373 2.50 -15.71 -10.17
C ARG A 373 3.57 -14.84 -9.53
N TRP A 374 4.12 -15.33 -8.43
CA TRP A 374 5.35 -14.81 -7.85
C TRP A 374 6.40 -15.91 -7.80
N ARG A 375 7.64 -15.55 -7.95
CA ARG A 375 8.74 -16.49 -8.15
C ARG A 375 9.78 -16.36 -7.04
N VAL A 376 10.16 -17.50 -6.47
CA VAL A 376 11.32 -17.61 -5.59
C VAL A 376 12.42 -18.33 -6.36
N VAL A 377 13.50 -17.63 -6.68
CA VAL A 377 14.67 -18.25 -7.32
C VAL A 377 15.60 -18.83 -6.27
N PRO A 378 16.24 -20.00 -6.53
CA PRO A 378 17.24 -20.54 -5.62
C PRO A 378 18.37 -19.54 -5.40
N LYS A 379 18.80 -19.37 -4.15
CA LYS A 379 20.00 -18.60 -3.85
C LYS A 379 21.22 -19.38 -4.35
N ARG A 380 22.04 -18.74 -5.16
CA ARG A 380 23.28 -19.31 -5.69
C ARG A 380 24.39 -19.31 -4.64
#